data_44467d463505b1b0d5dc9d4cdd524e25
#
_entry.id   44467d463505b1b0d5dc9d4cdd524e25
#
_cell.length_a   1.000
_cell.length_b   1.000
_cell.length_c   1.000
_cell.angle_alpha   90.00
_cell.angle_beta   90.00
_cell.angle_gamma   90.00
#
_symmetry.space_group_name_H-M   'P 1'
#
loop_
_entity.id
_entity.type
_entity.pdbx_description
1 polymer ?
#
loop_
_entity_poly.entity_id
_entity_poly.type
_entity_poly.pdbx_seq_one_letter_code
_entity_poly.pdbx_strand_id
1 'polypeptide(L)'
;METIRLSIVTPNGEIFNDDVKTVTLPGKEGEFGVLPGHSLLVSSLTVGVIVIEKANSTEAVAINWGHVKVSESTVDVLADGAIALTQGEDSNIAKNIEAAKDLVSSVKDSNVSLASVEAKINSFA
;
A
#
# COMPACT_ATOMS: atom_id res chain seq x y z
N MET A 1 21.90 -7.18 4.77
CA MET A 1 20.97 -6.37 3.97
C MET A 1 20.10 -5.57 4.91
N GLU A 2 20.05 -4.27 4.68
CA GLU A 2 19.22 -3.42 5.52
C GLU A 2 17.75 -3.55 5.14
N THR A 3 16.91 -3.56 6.14
CA THR A 3 15.46 -3.61 5.99
C THR A 3 14.80 -2.53 6.84
N ILE A 4 13.56 -2.26 6.52
CA ILE A 4 12.73 -1.36 7.32
C ILE A 4 11.44 -2.10 7.66
N ARG A 5 10.94 -1.90 8.89
CA ARG A 5 9.71 -2.56 9.35
C ARG A 5 8.50 -1.80 8.80
N LEU A 6 7.67 -2.48 8.03
CA LEU A 6 6.42 -1.92 7.52
C LEU A 6 5.23 -2.51 8.25
N SER A 7 4.37 -1.63 8.76
CA SER A 7 3.11 -2.02 9.39
C SER A 7 1.97 -1.29 8.69
N ILE A 8 0.95 -2.02 8.28
CA ILE A 8 -0.26 -1.45 7.68
C ILE A 8 -1.44 -1.90 8.53
N VAL A 9 -2.13 -0.93 9.13
CA VAL A 9 -3.22 -1.19 10.06
C VAL A 9 -4.48 -0.46 9.59
N THR A 10 -5.62 -1.13 9.74
CA THR A 10 -6.94 -0.54 9.48
C THR A 10 -7.78 -0.64 10.75
N PRO A 11 -8.96 0.03 10.81
CA PRO A 11 -9.87 -0.16 11.94
C PRO A 11 -10.30 -1.60 12.17
N ASN A 12 -10.21 -2.43 11.13
CA ASN A 12 -10.57 -3.85 11.23
C ASN A 12 -9.40 -4.75 11.62
N GLY A 13 -8.21 -4.19 11.78
CA GLY A 13 -7.04 -4.95 12.20
C GLY A 13 -5.82 -4.71 11.33
N GLU A 14 -4.78 -5.47 11.63
CA GLU A 14 -3.51 -5.39 10.93
C GLU A 14 -3.57 -6.15 9.61
N ILE A 15 -3.14 -5.50 8.54
CA ILE A 15 -3.14 -6.06 7.18
C ILE A 15 -1.76 -6.61 6.82
N PHE A 16 -0.69 -5.94 7.29
CA PHE A 16 0.68 -6.30 6.97
C PHE A 16 1.60 -5.89 8.11
N ASN A 17 2.60 -6.72 8.39
CA ASN A 17 3.63 -6.39 9.37
C ASN A 17 4.85 -7.29 9.11
N ASP A 18 5.88 -6.73 8.48
CA ASP A 18 7.08 -7.49 8.15
C ASP A 18 8.23 -6.54 7.84
N ASP A 19 9.43 -7.09 7.80
CA ASP A 19 10.60 -6.36 7.33
C ASP A 19 10.65 -6.39 5.81
N VAL A 20 10.87 -5.23 5.21
CA VAL A 20 10.86 -5.08 3.76
C VAL A 20 12.10 -4.31 3.29
N LYS A 21 12.45 -4.43 2.02
CA LYS A 21 13.58 -3.70 1.44
C LYS A 21 13.18 -2.27 1.09
N THR A 22 12.07 -2.11 0.41
CA THR A 22 11.53 -0.80 0.03
C THR A 22 10.02 -0.84 0.05
N VAL A 23 9.41 0.33 0.18
CA VAL A 23 7.97 0.49 0.03
C VAL A 23 7.69 1.76 -0.76
N THR A 24 6.78 1.66 -1.72
CA THR A 24 6.29 2.80 -2.50
C THR A 24 4.86 3.10 -2.06
N LEU A 25 4.61 4.34 -1.70
CA LEU A 25 3.36 4.77 -1.09
C LEU A 25 2.63 5.79 -1.98
N PRO A 26 1.29 5.73 -2.07
CA PRO A 26 0.52 6.70 -2.86
C PRO A 26 0.29 7.99 -2.05
N GLY A 27 1.31 8.83 -2.01
CA GLY A 27 1.20 10.12 -1.33
C GLY A 27 0.19 11.05 -2.01
N LYS A 28 -0.37 11.96 -1.25
CA LYS A 28 -1.38 12.89 -1.75
C LYS A 28 -0.82 13.79 -2.87
N GLU A 29 0.49 14.06 -2.84
CA GLU A 29 1.17 14.87 -3.85
C GLU A 29 1.93 14.03 -4.87
N GLY A 30 1.76 12.73 -4.86
CA GLY A 30 2.40 11.80 -5.77
C GLY A 30 3.03 10.63 -5.02
N GLU A 31 3.30 9.57 -5.77
CA GLU A 31 3.96 8.39 -5.21
C GLU A 31 5.36 8.74 -4.72
N PHE A 32 5.76 8.15 -3.61
CA PHE A 32 7.13 8.28 -3.11
C PHE A 32 7.61 6.95 -2.55
N GLY A 33 8.90 6.70 -2.67
CA GLY A 33 9.54 5.49 -2.16
C GLY A 33 10.23 5.73 -0.84
N VAL A 34 10.25 4.70 0.01
CA VAL A 34 10.92 4.73 1.30
C VAL A 34 11.94 3.61 1.36
N LEU A 35 13.15 3.97 1.76
CA LEU A 35 14.28 3.06 1.94
C LEU A 35 14.68 3.06 3.42
N PRO A 36 15.36 2.01 3.91
CA PRO A 36 15.90 2.03 5.26
C PRO A 36 16.79 3.26 5.48
N GLY A 37 16.69 3.87 6.64
CA GLY A 37 17.42 5.09 6.95
C GLY A 37 16.74 6.38 6.50
N HIS A 38 15.50 6.31 6.05
CA HIS A 38 14.74 7.49 5.60
C HIS A 38 14.56 8.49 6.75
N SER A 39 14.55 9.78 6.41
CA SER A 39 14.27 10.82 7.39
C SER A 39 12.85 10.75 7.90
N LEU A 40 12.62 11.31 9.09
CA LEU A 40 11.27 11.38 9.65
C LEU A 40 10.32 12.10 8.70
N LEU A 41 9.17 11.49 8.48
CA LEU A 41 8.14 12.03 7.59
C LEU A 41 6.77 11.62 8.09
N VAL A 42 5.83 12.55 8.08
CA VAL A 42 4.41 12.26 8.26
C VAL A 42 3.69 12.81 7.04
N SER A 43 2.90 11.99 6.38
CA SER A 43 2.22 12.40 5.16
C SER A 43 0.84 11.77 5.06
N SER A 44 -0.03 12.42 4.30
CA SER A 44 -1.34 11.85 3.95
C SER A 44 -1.19 10.98 2.71
N LEU A 45 -1.95 9.89 2.70
CA LEU A 45 -2.02 8.98 1.55
C LEU A 45 -3.39 9.11 0.88
N THR A 46 -3.38 8.99 -0.43
CA THR A 46 -4.59 9.01 -1.23
C THR A 46 -4.94 7.60 -1.69
N VAL A 47 -6.04 7.46 -2.42
CA VAL A 47 -6.40 6.19 -3.03
C VAL A 47 -5.28 5.72 -3.95
N GLY A 48 -4.89 4.46 -3.81
CA GLY A 48 -3.81 3.91 -4.63
C GLY A 48 -3.34 2.56 -4.13
N VAL A 49 -2.16 2.19 -4.57
CA VAL A 49 -1.56 0.90 -4.24
C VAL A 49 -0.21 1.11 -3.57
N ILE A 50 -0.05 0.48 -2.40
CA ILE A 50 1.24 0.40 -1.72
C ILE A 50 1.98 -0.78 -2.32
N VAL A 51 3.16 -0.53 -2.89
CA VAL A 51 4.00 -1.57 -3.48
C VAL A 51 5.13 -1.88 -2.52
N ILE A 52 5.29 -3.15 -2.17
CA ILE A 52 6.21 -3.62 -1.14
C ILE A 52 7.22 -4.55 -1.77
N GLU A 53 8.50 -4.18 -1.73
CA GLU A 53 9.58 -5.05 -2.22
C GLU A 53 10.26 -5.74 -1.05
N LYS A 54 10.22 -7.06 -1.05
CA LYS A 54 10.91 -7.91 -0.10
C LYS A 54 12.12 -8.56 -0.79
N ALA A 55 12.92 -9.29 -0.04
CA ALA A 55 14.15 -9.91 -0.59
C ALA A 55 13.86 -10.81 -1.79
N ASN A 56 12.77 -11.56 -1.76
CA ASN A 56 12.46 -12.57 -2.78
C ASN A 56 11.10 -12.40 -3.45
N SER A 57 10.38 -11.32 -3.14
CA SER A 57 9.03 -11.15 -3.66
C SER A 57 8.62 -9.69 -3.67
N THR A 58 7.60 -9.39 -4.46
CA THR A 58 6.93 -8.09 -4.44
C THR A 58 5.48 -8.32 -4.07
N GLU A 59 5.00 -7.55 -3.10
CA GLU A 59 3.62 -7.59 -2.66
C GLU A 59 2.97 -6.23 -2.85
N ALA A 60 1.66 -6.20 -2.84
CA ALA A 60 0.91 -4.97 -3.03
C ALA A 60 -0.35 -4.94 -2.16
N VAL A 61 -0.69 -3.74 -1.69
CA VAL A 61 -1.90 -3.51 -0.89
C VAL A 61 -2.62 -2.30 -1.45
N ALA A 62 -3.87 -2.46 -1.84
CA ALA A 62 -4.71 -1.33 -2.28
C ALA A 62 -5.30 -0.64 -1.06
N ILE A 63 -5.29 0.69 -1.05
CA ILE A 63 -5.89 1.48 0.03
C ILE A 63 -6.81 2.55 -0.55
N ASN A 64 -7.79 2.99 0.25
CA ASN A 64 -8.68 4.08 -0.15
C ASN A 64 -8.13 5.45 0.28
N TRP A 65 -7.58 5.57 1.47
CA TRP A 65 -6.88 6.75 1.97
C TRP A 65 -6.25 6.42 3.31
N GLY A 66 -5.35 7.26 3.77
CA GLY A 66 -4.72 7.01 5.04
C GLY A 66 -3.64 8.02 5.38
N HIS A 67 -2.81 7.65 6.33
CA HIS A 67 -1.66 8.42 6.77
C HIS A 67 -0.47 7.50 6.96
N VAL A 68 0.73 8.05 6.80
CA VAL A 68 1.96 7.30 7.04
C VAL A 68 2.88 8.10 7.94
N LYS A 69 3.54 7.39 8.84
CA LYS A 69 4.63 7.94 9.65
C LYS A 69 5.88 7.12 9.34
N VAL A 70 6.89 7.78 8.85
CA VAL A 70 8.17 7.16 8.47
C VAL A 70 9.24 7.56 9.47
N SER A 71 10.03 6.60 9.92
CA SER A 71 11.24 6.84 10.69
C SER A 71 12.40 6.09 10.05
N GLU A 72 13.58 6.14 10.67
CA GLU A 72 14.76 5.46 10.11
C GLU A 72 14.58 3.94 10.00
N SER A 73 13.79 3.35 10.89
CA SER A 73 13.66 1.90 10.97
C SER A 73 12.24 1.39 10.78
N THR A 74 11.23 2.28 10.73
CA THR A 74 9.82 1.87 10.65
C THR A 74 9.03 2.72 9.69
N VAL A 75 8.02 2.07 9.08
CA VAL A 75 6.99 2.74 8.29
C VAL A 75 5.65 2.27 8.84
N ASP A 76 4.92 3.19 9.45
CA ASP A 76 3.61 2.89 10.03
C ASP A 76 2.52 3.51 9.17
N VAL A 77 1.70 2.68 8.57
CA VAL A 77 0.59 3.11 7.72
C VAL A 77 -0.73 2.86 8.45
N LEU A 78 -1.53 3.90 8.54
CA LEU A 78 -2.89 3.81 9.04
C LEU A 78 -3.82 4.08 7.87
N ALA A 79 -4.52 3.06 7.39
CA ALA A 79 -5.45 3.18 6.26
C ALA A 79 -6.87 3.00 6.75
N ASP A 80 -7.82 3.70 6.13
CA ASP A 80 -9.23 3.50 6.44
C ASP A 80 -9.70 2.14 5.93
N GLY A 81 -9.32 1.80 4.70
CA GLY A 81 -9.57 0.48 4.14
C GLY A 81 -8.35 0.02 3.34
N ALA A 82 -8.03 -1.26 3.43
CA ALA A 82 -6.89 -1.84 2.74
C ALA A 82 -7.19 -3.29 2.36
N ILE A 83 -6.72 -3.69 1.18
CA ILE A 83 -6.91 -5.04 0.67
C ILE A 83 -5.60 -5.53 0.07
N ALA A 84 -5.09 -6.64 0.59
CA ALA A 84 -3.88 -7.26 0.06
C ALA A 84 -4.17 -7.87 -1.31
N LEU A 85 -3.35 -7.53 -2.30
CA LEU A 85 -3.51 -7.99 -3.68
C LEU A 85 -2.70 -9.24 -3.97
N THR A 86 -1.59 -9.42 -3.26
CA THR A 86 -0.71 -10.56 -3.48
C THR A 86 -0.66 -11.38 -2.20
N GLN A 87 -1.26 -12.55 -2.23
CA GLN A 87 -1.16 -13.53 -1.15
C GLN A 87 -0.64 -14.82 -1.73
N GLY A 88 -0.04 -15.65 -0.91
CA GLY A 88 0.60 -16.88 -1.36
C GLY A 88 -0.32 -17.93 -1.97
N GLU A 89 -1.64 -17.70 -1.97
CA GLU A 89 -2.61 -18.65 -2.50
C GLU A 89 -3.36 -18.07 -3.68
N ASP A 90 -3.26 -18.74 -4.82
CA ASP A 90 -3.82 -18.28 -6.08
C ASP A 90 -5.34 -18.16 -6.08
N SER A 91 -6.02 -18.94 -5.26
CA SER A 91 -7.48 -18.99 -5.27
C SER A 91 -8.15 -17.71 -4.81
N ASN A 92 -7.43 -16.84 -4.10
CA ASN A 92 -7.99 -15.62 -3.53
C ASN A 92 -7.59 -14.35 -4.29
N ILE A 93 -6.67 -14.45 -5.25
CA ILE A 93 -6.16 -13.27 -5.97
C ILE A 93 -7.28 -12.56 -6.73
N ALA A 94 -8.10 -13.30 -7.46
CA ALA A 94 -9.19 -12.69 -8.26
C ALA A 94 -10.19 -11.97 -7.37
N LYS A 95 -10.55 -12.55 -6.23
CA LYS A 95 -11.47 -11.91 -5.27
C LYS A 95 -10.87 -10.67 -4.67
N ASN A 96 -9.59 -10.72 -4.32
CA ASN A 96 -8.91 -9.58 -3.74
C ASN A 96 -8.80 -8.43 -4.73
N ILE A 97 -8.57 -8.73 -6.00
CA ILE A 97 -8.50 -7.70 -7.04
C ILE A 97 -9.86 -7.04 -7.24
N GLU A 98 -10.96 -7.80 -7.29
CA GLU A 98 -12.29 -7.22 -7.37
C GLU A 98 -12.62 -6.36 -6.16
N ALA A 99 -12.33 -6.87 -4.96
CA ALA A 99 -12.56 -6.11 -3.73
C ALA A 99 -11.72 -4.83 -3.71
N ALA A 100 -10.49 -4.87 -4.19
CA ALA A 100 -9.63 -3.70 -4.27
C ALA A 100 -10.19 -2.67 -5.25
N LYS A 101 -10.71 -3.09 -6.40
CA LYS A 101 -11.33 -2.20 -7.35
C LYS A 101 -12.58 -1.53 -6.78
N ASP A 102 -13.39 -2.29 -6.04
CA ASP A 102 -14.57 -1.74 -5.37
C ASP A 102 -14.18 -0.73 -4.30
N LEU A 103 -13.14 -1.03 -3.54
CA LEU A 103 -12.63 -0.11 -2.53
C LEU A 103 -12.17 1.21 -3.17
N VAL A 104 -11.41 1.13 -4.24
CA VAL A 104 -10.87 2.28 -4.95
C VAL A 104 -11.99 3.09 -5.60
N SER A 105 -12.95 2.42 -6.22
CA SER A 105 -14.05 3.11 -6.92
C SER A 105 -15.02 3.81 -5.96
N SER A 106 -15.00 3.46 -4.68
CA SER A 106 -15.82 4.14 -3.68
C SER A 106 -15.28 5.53 -3.30
N VAL A 107 -14.04 5.83 -3.68
CA VAL A 107 -13.40 7.11 -3.38
C VAL A 107 -13.65 8.08 -4.52
N LYS A 108 -14.18 9.26 -4.18
CA LYS A 108 -14.37 10.34 -5.14
C LYS A 108 -13.33 11.42 -4.89
N ASP A 109 -12.24 11.34 -5.63
CA ASP A 109 -11.17 12.32 -5.54
C ASP A 109 -10.83 12.79 -6.95
N SER A 110 -11.07 14.08 -7.22
CA SER A 110 -10.84 14.67 -8.53
C SER A 110 -9.35 14.79 -8.87
N ASN A 111 -8.47 14.65 -7.90
CA ASN A 111 -7.02 14.76 -8.11
C ASN A 111 -6.36 13.43 -8.47
N VAL A 112 -7.12 12.34 -8.45
CA VAL A 112 -6.60 11.00 -8.70
C VAL A 112 -7.36 10.36 -9.86
N SER A 113 -6.61 9.78 -10.79
CA SER A 113 -7.21 9.01 -11.87
C SER A 113 -7.52 7.59 -11.36
N LEU A 114 -8.80 7.31 -11.17
CA LEU A 114 -9.22 5.97 -10.74
C LEU A 114 -8.88 4.91 -11.80
N ALA A 115 -8.91 5.29 -13.08
CA ALA A 115 -8.52 4.38 -14.14
C ALA A 115 -7.06 3.95 -14.03
N SER A 116 -6.17 4.89 -13.68
CA SER A 116 -4.75 4.58 -13.45
C SER A 116 -4.57 3.65 -12.26
N VAL A 117 -5.30 3.88 -11.18
CA VAL A 117 -5.22 3.03 -9.99
C VAL A 117 -5.74 1.64 -10.30
N GLU A 118 -6.86 1.52 -10.99
CA GLU A 118 -7.41 0.23 -11.39
C GLU A 118 -6.47 -0.53 -12.32
N ALA A 119 -5.81 0.16 -13.24
CA ALA A 119 -4.81 -0.45 -14.12
C ALA A 119 -3.64 -1.01 -13.31
N LYS A 120 -3.21 -0.27 -12.29
CA LYS A 120 -2.15 -0.72 -11.40
C LYS A 120 -2.57 -1.96 -10.59
N ILE A 121 -3.81 -1.97 -10.10
CA ILE A 121 -4.37 -3.14 -9.41
C ILE A 121 -4.37 -4.35 -10.35
N ASN A 122 -4.82 -4.18 -11.58
CA ASN A 122 -4.86 -5.25 -12.57
C ASN A 122 -3.48 -5.81 -12.88
N SER A 123 -2.43 -5.01 -12.77
CA SER A 123 -1.07 -5.47 -13.05
C SER A 123 -0.59 -6.55 -12.07
N PHE A 124 -1.27 -6.71 -10.94
CA PHE A 124 -0.97 -7.74 -9.95
C PHE A 124 -1.86 -8.98 -10.09
N ALA A 125 -2.72 -9.00 -11.10
CA ALA A 125 -3.61 -10.14 -11.34
C ALA A 125 -2.87 -11.36 -11.90
#